data_4b6756a037043dbb45c3c27d19c2048c
#
_entry.id   4b6756a037043dbb45c3c27d19c2048c
#
_cell.length_a   1.000
_cell.length_b   1.000
_cell.length_c   1.000
_cell.angle_alpha   90.00
_cell.angle_beta   90.00
_cell.angle_gamma   90.00
#
_symmetry.space_group_name_H-M   'P 1'
#
loop_
_entity.id
_entity.type
_entity.pdbx_description
1 polymer ?
#
loop_
_entity_poly.entity_id
_entity_poly.type
_entity_poly.pdbx_seq_one_letter_code
_entity_poly.pdbx_strand_id
1 'polypeptide(L)'
;SRWSKDDFEAVVEYLRAKMPDEVRMIEETHTKLTAYATFFLLLSAMGMDAADTARIMGISQGAVRTMRHRLKKKENTATSSYKAKM
;
A
#
# COMPACT_ATOMS: atom_id res chain seq x y z
N SER A 1 -11.80 -11.12 -4.02
CA SER A 1 -11.23 -11.16 -2.67
C SER A 1 -12.32 -11.41 -1.65
N ARG A 2 -12.00 -12.14 -0.61
CA ARG A 2 -12.95 -12.38 0.49
C ARG A 2 -12.91 -11.28 1.54
N TRP A 3 -11.97 -10.37 1.41
CA TRP A 3 -11.83 -9.26 2.33
C TRP A 3 -12.89 -8.21 2.01
N SER A 4 -13.61 -7.74 3.02
CA SER A 4 -14.50 -6.61 2.89
C SER A 4 -13.75 -5.31 3.15
N LYS A 5 -14.40 -4.18 2.86
CA LYS A 5 -13.84 -2.87 3.20
C LYS A 5 -13.55 -2.78 4.69
N ASP A 6 -14.46 -3.28 5.52
CA ASP A 6 -14.28 -3.25 6.97
C ASP A 6 -13.10 -4.10 7.41
N ASP A 7 -12.87 -5.22 6.72
CA ASP A 7 -11.73 -6.08 7.03
C ASP A 7 -10.42 -5.34 6.78
N PHE A 8 -10.31 -4.63 5.66
CA PHE A 8 -9.11 -3.87 5.36
C PHE A 8 -8.90 -2.73 6.36
N GLU A 9 -9.99 -2.05 6.73
CA GLU A 9 -9.91 -0.98 7.73
C GLU A 9 -9.45 -1.51 9.07
N ALA A 10 -9.95 -2.66 9.48
CA ALA A 10 -9.57 -3.27 10.76
C ALA A 10 -8.10 -3.65 10.78
N VAL A 11 -7.60 -4.28 9.71
CA VAL A 11 -6.19 -4.69 9.68
C VAL A 11 -5.26 -3.49 9.62
N VAL A 12 -5.64 -2.43 8.91
CA VAL A 12 -4.83 -1.22 8.86
C VAL A 12 -4.76 -0.57 10.24
N GLU A 13 -5.86 -0.53 10.98
CA GLU A 13 -5.85 0.02 12.34
C GLU A 13 -4.97 -0.82 13.26
N TYR A 14 -5.02 -2.14 13.11
CA TYR A 14 -4.14 -3.02 13.86
C TYR A 14 -2.67 -2.71 13.55
N LEU A 15 -2.35 -2.58 12.27
CA LEU A 15 -0.97 -2.30 11.84
C LEU A 15 -0.54 -0.89 12.20
N ARG A 16 -1.48 0.06 12.26
CA ARG A 16 -1.16 1.40 12.72
C ARG A 16 -0.65 1.38 14.16
N ALA A 17 -1.21 0.52 14.98
CA ALA A 17 -0.74 0.36 16.35
C ALA A 17 0.60 -0.35 16.43
N LYS A 18 0.86 -1.31 15.53
CA LYS A 18 2.08 -2.12 15.55
C LYS A 18 3.24 -1.50 14.77
N MET A 19 2.93 -0.77 13.71
CA MET A 19 3.92 -0.22 12.79
C MET A 19 3.58 1.25 12.50
N PRO A 20 3.52 2.11 13.53
CA PRO A 20 3.04 3.49 13.34
C PRO A 20 3.91 4.30 12.36
N ASP A 21 5.21 4.10 12.38
CA ASP A 21 6.10 4.88 11.51
C ASP A 21 5.91 4.52 10.05
N GLU A 22 5.74 3.23 9.77
CA GLU A 22 5.53 2.76 8.40
C GLU A 22 4.19 3.25 7.86
N VAL A 23 3.13 3.18 8.66
CA VAL A 23 1.83 3.67 8.25
C VAL A 23 1.87 5.17 8.00
N ARG A 24 2.51 5.91 8.91
CA ARG A 24 2.64 7.37 8.76
C ARG A 24 3.40 7.72 7.48
N MET A 25 4.50 7.03 7.21
CA MET A 25 5.28 7.30 6.01
C MET A 25 4.47 7.07 4.75
N ILE A 26 3.70 6.00 4.70
CA ILE A 26 2.84 5.69 3.56
C ILE A 26 1.80 6.79 3.38
N GLU A 27 1.18 7.23 4.47
CA GLU A 27 0.15 8.27 4.40
C GLU A 27 0.72 9.64 4.03
N GLU A 28 1.98 9.89 4.37
CA GLU A 28 2.64 11.14 4.00
C GLU A 28 3.10 11.15 2.55
N THR A 29 3.44 10.01 1.99
CA THR A 29 3.96 9.92 0.63
C THR A 29 2.88 9.68 -0.43
N HIS A 30 1.67 9.38 -0.01
CA HIS A 30 0.57 9.10 -0.93
C HIS A 30 -0.66 9.91 -0.54
N THR A 31 -1.48 10.26 -1.53
CA THR A 31 -2.67 11.07 -1.33
C THR A 31 -3.93 10.21 -1.40
N LYS A 32 -4.84 10.41 -0.45
CA LYS A 32 -6.19 9.80 -0.49
C LYS A 32 -6.19 8.29 -0.65
N LEU A 33 -5.44 7.61 0.20
CA LEU A 33 -5.38 6.17 0.16
C LEU A 33 -6.61 5.54 0.82
N THR A 34 -7.12 4.49 0.18
CA THR A 34 -8.09 3.60 0.81
C THR A 34 -7.35 2.67 1.78
N ALA A 35 -8.08 2.03 2.68
CA ALA A 35 -7.48 1.02 3.56
C ALA A 35 -6.89 -0.13 2.75
N TYR A 36 -7.56 -0.52 1.65
CA TYR A 36 -7.06 -1.54 0.74
C TYR A 36 -5.67 -1.17 0.21
N ALA A 37 -5.52 0.06 -0.28
CA ALA A 37 -4.25 0.52 -0.82
C ALA A 37 -3.17 0.65 0.26
N THR A 38 -3.56 1.13 1.44
CA THR A 38 -2.63 1.25 2.57
C THR A 38 -2.10 -0.13 2.97
N PHE A 39 -2.97 -1.13 3.05
CA PHE A 39 -2.56 -2.48 3.39
C PHE A 39 -1.61 -3.05 2.33
N PHE A 40 -1.93 -2.82 1.05
CA PHE A 40 -1.06 -3.24 -0.05
C PHE A 40 0.35 -2.66 0.11
N LEU A 41 0.43 -1.36 0.38
CA LEU A 41 1.71 -0.68 0.54
C LEU A 41 2.47 -1.15 1.78
N LEU A 42 1.75 -1.48 2.84
CA LEU A 42 2.38 -2.06 4.03
C LEU A 42 2.99 -3.42 3.74
N LEU A 43 2.31 -4.27 2.99
CA LEU A 43 2.87 -5.56 2.59
C LEU A 43 4.13 -5.37 1.77
N SER A 44 4.12 -4.41 0.86
CA SER A 44 5.31 -4.09 0.05
C SER A 44 6.47 -3.61 0.94
N ALA A 45 6.17 -2.76 1.92
CA ALA A 45 7.18 -2.26 2.85
C ALA A 45 7.77 -3.37 3.71
N MET A 46 7.00 -4.42 3.95
CA MET A 46 7.47 -5.60 4.69
C MET A 46 8.27 -6.58 3.83
N GLY A 47 8.46 -6.25 2.56
CA GLY A 47 9.24 -7.08 1.66
C GLY A 47 8.47 -8.21 0.97
N MET A 48 7.15 -8.16 1.01
CA MET A 48 6.34 -9.19 0.34
C MET A 48 6.43 -9.04 -1.17
N ASP A 49 6.67 -10.15 -1.86
CA ASP A 49 6.70 -10.14 -3.32
C ASP A 49 5.28 -10.20 -3.89
N ALA A 50 5.19 -10.14 -5.22
CA ALA A 50 3.88 -10.12 -5.89
C ALA A 50 3.07 -11.38 -5.61
N ALA A 51 3.72 -12.54 -5.56
CA ALA A 51 3.02 -13.80 -5.32
C ALA A 51 2.44 -13.85 -3.92
N ASP A 52 3.24 -13.46 -2.91
CA ASP A 52 2.78 -13.45 -1.52
C ASP A 52 1.68 -12.42 -1.31
N THR A 53 1.85 -11.23 -1.87
CA THR A 53 0.86 -10.16 -1.78
C THR A 53 -0.47 -10.62 -2.39
N ALA A 54 -0.41 -11.23 -3.57
CA ALA A 54 -1.60 -11.74 -4.25
C ALA A 54 -2.33 -12.77 -3.39
N ARG A 55 -1.57 -13.69 -2.79
CA ARG A 55 -2.14 -14.73 -1.96
C ARG A 55 -2.79 -14.15 -0.71
N ILE A 56 -2.10 -13.26 -0.03
CA ILE A 56 -2.62 -12.65 1.20
C ILE A 56 -3.88 -11.85 0.93
N MET A 57 -3.88 -11.06 -0.13
CA MET A 57 -5.01 -10.19 -0.43
C MET A 57 -6.11 -10.88 -1.23
N GLY A 58 -5.89 -12.11 -1.69
CA GLY A 58 -6.89 -12.85 -2.46
C GLY A 58 -7.12 -12.26 -3.85
N ILE A 59 -6.06 -11.80 -4.50
CA ILE A 59 -6.14 -11.21 -5.85
C ILE A 59 -5.09 -11.88 -6.74
N SER A 60 -5.15 -11.63 -8.04
CA SER A 60 -4.19 -12.18 -8.99
C SER A 60 -2.87 -11.39 -8.92
N GLN A 61 -1.80 -12.02 -9.39
CA GLN A 61 -0.52 -11.32 -9.49
C GLN A 61 -0.57 -10.18 -10.49
N GLY A 62 -1.40 -10.32 -11.55
CA GLY A 62 -1.62 -9.23 -12.49
C GLY A 62 -2.25 -8.03 -11.81
N ALA A 63 -3.22 -8.28 -10.91
CA ALA A 63 -3.83 -7.21 -10.13
C ALA A 63 -2.82 -6.53 -9.22
N VAL A 64 -1.90 -7.29 -8.64
CA VAL A 64 -0.83 -6.72 -7.81
C VAL A 64 0.03 -5.76 -8.63
N ARG A 65 0.44 -6.17 -9.83
CA ARG A 65 1.25 -5.32 -10.70
C ARG A 65 0.51 -4.04 -11.10
N THR A 66 -0.77 -4.17 -11.42
CA THR A 66 -1.60 -3.00 -11.76
C THR A 66 -1.71 -2.05 -10.58
N MET A 67 -1.95 -2.58 -9.39
CA MET A 67 -2.03 -1.80 -8.16
C MET A 67 -0.73 -1.05 -7.90
N ARG A 68 0.40 -1.76 -8.01
CA ARG A 68 1.70 -1.16 -7.77
C ARG A 68 1.95 0.01 -8.72
N HIS A 69 1.59 -0.14 -9.98
CA HIS A 69 1.75 0.90 -10.98
C HIS A 69 0.87 2.12 -10.66
N ARG A 70 -0.40 1.87 -10.31
CA ARG A 70 -1.33 2.94 -9.97
C ARG A 70 -0.89 3.72 -8.73
N LEU A 71 -0.44 3.01 -7.72
CA LEU A 71 -0.03 3.65 -6.46
C LEU A 71 1.25 4.44 -6.64
N LYS A 72 2.14 3.99 -7.50
CA LYS A 72 3.34 4.77 -7.81
C LYS A 72 2.98 6.12 -8.43
N LYS A 73 1.94 6.16 -9.25
CA LYS A 73 1.47 7.42 -9.83
C LYS A 73 0.81 8.34 -8.81
N LYS A 74 0.34 7.80 -7.69
CA LYS A 74 -0.27 8.59 -6.63
C LYS A 74 0.72 9.08 -5.60
N GLU A 75 2.00 8.76 -5.74
CA GLU A 75 3.01 9.27 -4.84
C GLU A 75 3.02 10.79 -4.86
N ASN A 76 3.40 11.38 -3.73
CA ASN A 76 3.46 12.82 -3.59
C ASN A 76 4.34 13.42 -4.68
N THR A 77 3.77 14.31 -5.49
CA THR A 77 4.46 14.90 -6.63
C THR A 77 5.72 15.64 -6.23
N ALA A 78 5.69 16.34 -5.11
CA ALA A 78 6.87 17.07 -4.63
C ALA A 78 8.04 16.13 -4.36
N THR A 79 7.76 14.97 -3.75
CA THR A 79 8.79 13.97 -3.49
C THR A 79 9.33 13.40 -4.79
N SER A 80 8.43 13.07 -5.73
CA SER A 80 8.82 12.54 -7.03
C SER A 80 9.66 13.55 -7.81
N SER A 81 9.23 14.80 -7.81
CA SER A 81 9.97 15.87 -8.50
C SER A 81 11.36 16.04 -7.94
N TYR A 82 11.50 15.99 -6.63
CA TYR A 82 12.79 16.09 -5.97
C TYR A 82 13.71 14.97 -6.42
N LYS A 83 13.22 13.75 -6.42
CA LYS A 83 14.02 12.59 -6.86
C LYS A 83 14.41 12.70 -8.31
N ALA A 84 13.54 13.21 -9.16
CA ALA A 84 13.82 13.35 -10.58
C ALA A 84 14.94 14.33 -10.86
N LYS A 85 15.13 15.30 -10.00
CA LYS A 85 16.19 16.32 -10.15
C LYS A 85 17.53 15.84 -9.66
N MET A 86 17.57 14.77 -8.96
CA MET A 86 18.82 14.23 -8.43
C MET A 86 19.45 13.23 -9.37
#